data_0ccea243829afe2d362218a4c5e06f2c
#
_entry.id   0ccea243829afe2d362218a4c5e06f2c
#
_cell.length_a   1.000
_cell.length_b   1.000
_cell.length_c   1.000
_cell.angle_alpha   90.00
_cell.angle_beta   90.00
_cell.angle_gamma   90.00
#
_symmetry.space_group_name_H-M   'P 1'
#
loop_
_entity.id
_entity.type
_entity.pdbx_description
1 polymer ?
#
loop_
_entity_poly.entity_id
_entity_poly.type
_entity_poly.pdbx_seq_one_letter_code
_entity_poly.pdbx_strand_id
1 'polypeptide(L)'
;QFSKAKVLVAQNGEAEALDIFRTLSADKSDAAGAESAYRIICHHFERGEYDKAEALVYELADSRTQQSYFLGRAFIVLGDIYASKSDTFQARATYQSIVDGYTPVDDGVVDEAKRRIEKLQ
;
A
#
# COMPACT_ATOMS: atom_id res chain seq x y z
N GLN A 1 -15.55 -4.52 -13.30
CA GLN A 1 -15.31 -3.13 -12.89
C GLN A 1 -13.86 -2.84 -12.54
N PHE A 2 -13.16 -3.81 -11.95
CA PHE A 2 -11.75 -3.61 -11.61
C PHE A 2 -10.89 -3.33 -12.85
N SER A 3 -11.11 -4.08 -13.92
CA SER A 3 -10.41 -3.83 -15.21
C SER A 3 -10.76 -2.47 -15.78
N LYS A 4 -12.02 -2.04 -15.66
CA LYS A 4 -12.45 -0.73 -16.10
C LYS A 4 -11.72 0.38 -15.33
N ALA A 5 -11.52 0.21 -14.01
CA ALA A 5 -10.79 1.18 -13.22
C ALA A 5 -9.35 1.34 -13.70
N LYS A 6 -8.67 0.24 -14.03
CA LYS A 6 -7.30 0.29 -14.56
C LYS A 6 -7.24 1.01 -15.90
N VAL A 7 -8.21 0.78 -16.77
CA VAL A 7 -8.27 1.45 -18.08
C VAL A 7 -8.48 2.95 -17.90
N LEU A 8 -9.35 3.35 -16.99
CA LEU A 8 -9.61 4.77 -16.71
C LEU A 8 -8.36 5.49 -16.18
N VAL A 9 -7.58 4.84 -15.31
CA VAL A 9 -6.31 5.40 -14.85
C VAL A 9 -5.36 5.61 -16.03
N ALA A 10 -5.25 4.62 -16.91
CA ALA A 10 -4.38 4.71 -18.08
C ALA A 10 -4.82 5.82 -19.06
N GLN A 11 -6.10 6.18 -19.04
CA GLN A 11 -6.66 7.23 -19.90
C GLN A 11 -6.82 8.56 -19.19
N ASN A 12 -6.18 8.73 -18.05
CA ASN A 12 -6.26 9.95 -17.22
C ASN A 12 -7.65 10.20 -16.60
N GLY A 13 -8.48 9.15 -16.51
CA GLY A 13 -9.76 9.22 -15.80
C GLY A 13 -9.60 8.95 -14.31
N GLU A 14 -8.65 9.63 -13.68
CA GLU A 14 -8.20 9.31 -12.32
C GLU A 14 -9.30 9.40 -11.28
N ALA A 15 -10.12 10.46 -11.33
CA ALA A 15 -11.18 10.64 -10.34
C ALA A 15 -12.23 9.54 -10.42
N GLU A 16 -12.63 9.16 -11.63
CA GLU A 16 -13.60 8.08 -11.84
C GLU A 16 -13.02 6.72 -11.44
N ALA A 17 -11.75 6.49 -11.78
CA ALA A 17 -11.06 5.26 -11.38
C ALA A 17 -10.98 5.14 -9.85
N LEU A 18 -10.73 6.24 -9.17
CA LEU A 18 -10.65 6.26 -7.71
C LEU A 18 -12.01 5.90 -7.08
N ASP A 19 -13.11 6.41 -7.63
CA ASP A 19 -14.43 6.05 -7.14
C ASP A 19 -14.72 4.56 -7.29
N ILE A 20 -14.33 3.97 -8.43
CA ILE A 20 -14.46 2.53 -8.65
C ILE A 20 -13.63 1.76 -7.64
N PHE A 21 -12.37 2.19 -7.40
CA PHE A 21 -11.51 1.55 -6.42
C PHE A 21 -12.09 1.63 -5.01
N ARG A 22 -12.68 2.76 -4.62
CA ARG A 22 -13.33 2.90 -3.31
C ARG A 22 -14.49 1.92 -3.17
N THR A 23 -15.29 1.75 -4.21
CA THR A 23 -16.39 0.79 -4.19
C THR A 23 -15.88 -0.64 -4.03
N LEU A 24 -14.85 -1.01 -4.78
CA LEU A 24 -14.27 -2.36 -4.73
C LEU A 24 -13.56 -2.60 -3.40
N SER A 25 -12.92 -1.57 -2.82
CA SER A 25 -12.19 -1.73 -1.56
C SER A 25 -13.09 -1.90 -0.35
N ALA A 26 -14.41 -1.73 -0.50
CA ALA A 26 -15.35 -2.00 0.59
C ALA A 26 -15.24 -3.46 1.08
N ASP A 27 -14.90 -4.39 0.17
CA ASP A 27 -14.62 -5.78 0.55
C ASP A 27 -13.12 -6.06 0.38
N LYS A 28 -12.36 -5.85 1.45
CA LYS A 28 -10.91 -6.05 1.45
C LYS A 28 -10.51 -7.51 1.58
N SER A 29 -11.48 -8.41 1.76
CA SER A 29 -11.19 -9.83 1.91
C SER A 29 -10.78 -10.49 0.60
N ASP A 30 -11.25 -9.99 -0.56
CA ASP A 30 -10.86 -10.55 -1.84
C ASP A 30 -9.71 -9.77 -2.49
N ALA A 31 -9.12 -10.36 -3.53
CA ALA A 31 -7.94 -9.77 -4.18
C ALA A 31 -8.25 -8.42 -4.82
N ALA A 32 -9.41 -8.27 -5.46
CA ALA A 32 -9.78 -7.01 -6.09
C ALA A 32 -9.98 -5.90 -5.06
N GLY A 33 -10.62 -6.23 -3.92
CA GLY A 33 -10.82 -5.27 -2.85
C GLY A 33 -9.51 -4.85 -2.20
N ALA A 34 -8.62 -5.82 -1.93
CA ALA A 34 -7.32 -5.53 -1.33
C ALA A 34 -6.44 -4.71 -2.28
N GLU A 35 -6.40 -5.07 -3.56
CA GLU A 35 -5.64 -4.30 -4.54
C GLU A 35 -6.21 -2.89 -4.69
N SER A 36 -7.52 -2.73 -4.68
CA SER A 36 -8.17 -1.42 -4.77
C SER A 36 -7.80 -0.55 -3.57
N ALA A 37 -7.81 -1.12 -2.36
CA ALA A 37 -7.37 -0.40 -1.17
C ALA A 37 -5.92 0.06 -1.31
N TYR A 38 -5.04 -0.81 -1.78
CA TYR A 38 -3.64 -0.47 -2.02
C TYR A 38 -3.51 0.67 -3.04
N ARG A 39 -4.27 0.63 -4.13
CA ARG A 39 -4.25 1.70 -5.15
C ARG A 39 -4.67 3.04 -4.58
N ILE A 40 -5.67 3.05 -3.72
CA ILE A 40 -6.12 4.28 -3.05
C ILE A 40 -5.03 4.82 -2.13
N ILE A 41 -4.36 3.94 -1.39
CA ILE A 41 -3.23 4.32 -0.54
C ILE A 41 -2.15 5.00 -1.37
N CYS A 42 -1.76 4.40 -2.49
CA CYS A 42 -0.75 4.96 -3.39
C CYS A 42 -1.17 6.31 -3.93
N HIS A 43 -2.46 6.48 -4.28
CA HIS A 43 -2.98 7.75 -4.77
C HIS A 43 -2.75 8.87 -3.77
N HIS A 44 -3.11 8.64 -2.50
CA HIS A 44 -2.92 9.66 -1.46
C HIS A 44 -1.44 9.91 -1.19
N PHE A 45 -0.62 8.85 -1.18
CA PHE A 45 0.82 9.00 -0.98
C PHE A 45 1.43 9.88 -2.07
N GLU A 46 1.10 9.64 -3.33
CA GLU A 46 1.64 10.41 -4.46
C GLU A 46 1.25 11.88 -4.41
N ARG A 47 0.11 12.19 -3.80
CA ARG A 47 -0.35 13.57 -3.63
C ARG A 47 0.21 14.22 -2.36
N GLY A 48 1.06 13.54 -1.61
CA GLY A 48 1.60 14.07 -0.37
C GLY A 48 0.61 14.06 0.80
N GLU A 49 -0.50 13.35 0.64
CA GLU A 49 -1.54 13.26 1.68
C GLU A 49 -1.20 12.11 2.63
N TYR A 50 -0.08 12.26 3.35
CA TYR A 50 0.53 11.19 4.12
C TYR A 50 -0.34 10.69 5.27
N ASP A 51 -1.04 11.58 5.96
CA ASP A 51 -1.88 11.17 7.08
C ASP A 51 -3.07 10.33 6.60
N LYS A 52 -3.65 10.68 5.44
CA LYS A 52 -4.73 9.89 4.85
C LYS A 52 -4.23 8.53 4.40
N ALA A 53 -3.07 8.50 3.74
CA ALA A 53 -2.48 7.25 3.28
C ALA A 53 -2.17 6.34 4.48
N GLU A 54 -1.58 6.87 5.53
CA GLU A 54 -1.27 6.13 6.74
C GLU A 54 -2.51 5.51 7.37
N ALA A 55 -3.58 6.29 7.53
CA ALA A 55 -4.82 5.81 8.11
C ALA A 55 -5.40 4.65 7.29
N LEU A 56 -5.30 4.73 5.97
CA LEU A 56 -5.81 3.69 5.07
C LEU A 56 -4.96 2.42 5.13
N VAL A 57 -3.65 2.52 5.36
CA VAL A 57 -2.82 1.33 5.58
C VAL A 57 -3.29 0.58 6.82
N TYR A 58 -3.52 1.29 7.92
CA TYR A 58 -4.00 0.66 9.14
C TYR A 58 -5.41 0.09 8.99
N GLU A 59 -6.27 0.75 8.22
CA GLU A 59 -7.60 0.22 7.92
C GLU A 59 -7.49 -1.11 7.17
N LEU A 60 -6.60 -1.20 6.19
CA LEU A 60 -6.37 -2.46 5.47
C LEU A 60 -5.84 -3.55 6.40
N ALA A 61 -4.91 -3.21 7.27
CA ALA A 61 -4.37 -4.16 8.25
C ALA A 61 -5.46 -4.65 9.21
N ASP A 62 -6.32 -3.74 9.69
CA ASP A 62 -7.38 -4.07 10.62
C ASP A 62 -8.49 -4.90 9.98
N SER A 63 -8.59 -4.89 8.65
CA SER A 63 -9.58 -5.70 7.94
C SER A 63 -9.28 -7.19 8.00
N ARG A 64 -8.08 -7.56 8.48
CA ARG A 64 -7.61 -8.95 8.57
C ARG A 64 -7.64 -9.66 7.23
N THR A 65 -7.35 -8.93 6.15
CA THR A 65 -7.32 -9.50 4.81
C THR A 65 -6.33 -10.65 4.72
N GLN A 66 -6.68 -11.67 3.96
CA GLN A 66 -5.80 -12.78 3.64
C GLN A 66 -4.91 -12.48 2.43
N GLN A 67 -5.07 -11.30 1.81
CA GLN A 67 -4.32 -10.90 0.63
C GLN A 67 -2.97 -10.32 1.03
N SER A 68 -2.06 -11.18 1.45
CA SER A 68 -0.77 -10.81 2.05
C SER A 68 0.06 -9.90 1.15
N TYR A 69 0.03 -10.14 -0.16
CA TYR A 69 0.84 -9.34 -1.10
C TYR A 69 0.47 -7.87 -1.03
N PHE A 70 -0.83 -7.54 -1.10
CA PHE A 70 -1.26 -6.15 -1.09
C PHE A 70 -1.07 -5.51 0.28
N LEU A 71 -1.27 -6.28 1.34
CA LEU A 71 -0.98 -5.79 2.68
C LEU A 71 0.51 -5.49 2.86
N GLY A 72 1.38 -6.39 2.40
CA GLY A 72 2.83 -6.17 2.42
C GLY A 72 3.24 -4.94 1.62
N ARG A 73 2.68 -4.78 0.41
CA ARG A 73 2.94 -3.59 -0.41
C ARG A 73 2.47 -2.32 0.29
N ALA A 74 1.32 -2.37 0.97
CA ALA A 74 0.82 -1.23 1.74
C ALA A 74 1.77 -0.86 2.87
N PHE A 75 2.37 -1.84 3.56
CA PHE A 75 3.35 -1.56 4.60
C PHE A 75 4.66 -0.99 4.04
N ILE A 76 5.04 -1.34 2.81
CA ILE A 76 6.16 -0.66 2.14
C ILE A 76 5.83 0.83 2.00
N VAL A 77 4.61 1.16 1.55
CA VAL A 77 4.20 2.56 1.43
C VAL A 77 4.19 3.23 2.80
N LEU A 78 3.77 2.53 3.85
CA LEU A 78 3.79 3.09 5.21
C LEU A 78 5.20 3.48 5.62
N GLY A 79 6.19 2.63 5.37
CA GLY A 79 7.58 2.97 5.61
C GLY A 79 8.01 4.19 4.79
N ASP A 80 7.59 4.27 3.53
CA ASP A 80 7.87 5.42 2.66
C ASP A 80 7.24 6.70 3.21
N ILE A 81 6.04 6.61 3.80
CA ILE A 81 5.38 7.75 4.46
C ILE A 81 6.25 8.27 5.60
N TYR A 82 6.71 7.39 6.47
CA TYR A 82 7.58 7.79 7.58
C TYR A 82 8.90 8.40 7.07
N ALA A 83 9.49 7.80 6.05
CA ALA A 83 10.72 8.33 5.45
C ALA A 83 10.47 9.74 4.87
N SER A 84 9.32 9.95 4.23
CA SER A 84 8.97 11.27 3.68
C SER A 84 8.75 12.31 4.75
N LYS A 85 8.37 11.89 5.96
CA LYS A 85 8.22 12.78 7.12
C LYS A 85 9.55 12.93 7.89
N SER A 86 10.64 12.39 7.36
CA SER A 86 11.97 12.39 7.98
C SER A 86 12.01 11.58 9.28
N ASP A 87 11.09 10.66 9.46
CA ASP A 87 11.05 9.76 10.61
C ASP A 87 11.76 8.44 10.24
N THR A 88 13.07 8.51 10.18
CA THR A 88 13.91 7.38 9.77
C THR A 88 13.75 6.18 10.70
N PHE A 89 13.58 6.43 11.99
CA PHE A 89 13.41 5.35 12.98
C PHE A 89 12.15 4.54 12.68
N GLN A 90 11.01 5.21 12.51
CA GLN A 90 9.75 4.52 12.20
C GLN A 90 9.79 3.87 10.82
N ALA A 91 10.42 4.53 9.84
CA ALA A 91 10.56 3.95 8.51
C ALA A 91 11.31 2.64 8.57
N ARG A 92 12.46 2.63 9.26
CA ARG A 92 13.28 1.42 9.40
C ARG A 92 12.51 0.33 10.13
N ALA A 93 11.84 0.66 11.23
CA ALA A 93 11.06 -0.31 12.00
C ALA A 93 9.95 -0.93 11.16
N THR A 94 9.28 -0.13 10.32
CA THR A 94 8.22 -0.62 9.46
C THR A 94 8.75 -1.58 8.39
N TYR A 95 9.82 -1.21 7.70
CA TYR A 95 10.44 -2.10 6.72
C TYR A 95 10.97 -3.37 7.37
N GLN A 96 11.58 -3.25 8.54
CA GLN A 96 12.14 -4.40 9.25
C GLN A 96 11.05 -5.39 9.67
N SER A 97 9.88 -4.89 10.06
CA SER A 97 8.77 -5.78 10.42
C SER A 97 8.34 -6.65 9.24
N ILE A 98 8.45 -6.12 8.02
CA ILE A 98 8.17 -6.91 6.81
C ILE A 98 9.22 -7.99 6.63
N VAL A 99 10.50 -7.63 6.77
CA VAL A 99 11.60 -8.59 6.61
C VAL A 99 11.46 -9.73 7.62
N ASP A 100 11.07 -9.41 8.85
CA ASP A 100 11.00 -10.38 9.93
C ASP A 100 9.75 -11.25 9.91
N GLY A 101 8.63 -10.74 9.40
CA GLY A 101 7.35 -11.42 9.58
C GLY A 101 6.57 -11.72 8.31
N TYR A 102 6.95 -11.15 7.18
CA TYR A 102 6.17 -11.33 5.95
C TYR A 102 6.48 -12.67 5.27
N THR A 103 5.46 -13.37 4.83
CA THR A 103 5.57 -14.55 3.97
C THR A 103 4.55 -14.43 2.85
N PRO A 104 4.85 -14.95 1.65
CA PRO A 104 6.08 -15.66 1.24
C PRO A 104 7.27 -14.70 1.01
N VAL A 105 8.48 -15.22 1.09
CA VAL A 105 9.68 -14.37 0.94
C VAL A 105 10.09 -14.17 -0.53
N ASP A 106 9.44 -14.84 -1.45
CA ASP A 106 9.84 -14.90 -2.87
C ASP A 106 8.92 -14.12 -3.81
N ASP A 107 8.02 -13.29 -3.29
CA ASP A 107 7.12 -12.47 -4.13
C ASP A 107 7.64 -11.05 -4.35
N GLY A 108 8.84 -10.74 -3.88
CA GLY A 108 9.48 -9.44 -4.05
C GLY A 108 9.25 -8.44 -2.94
N VAL A 109 8.32 -8.69 -2.02
CA VAL A 109 8.00 -7.73 -0.96
C VAL A 109 9.14 -7.62 0.05
N VAL A 110 9.66 -8.76 0.53
CA VAL A 110 10.78 -8.76 1.48
C VAL A 110 12.02 -8.12 0.85
N ASP A 111 12.33 -8.47 -0.40
CA ASP A 111 13.49 -7.90 -1.09
C ASP A 111 13.35 -6.39 -1.24
N GLU A 112 12.14 -5.91 -1.54
CA GLU A 112 11.89 -4.47 -1.62
C GLU A 112 12.08 -3.79 -0.27
N ALA A 113 11.60 -4.40 0.81
CA ALA A 113 11.78 -3.86 2.16
C ALA A 113 13.27 -3.75 2.51
N LYS A 114 14.06 -4.77 2.18
CA LYS A 114 15.50 -4.75 2.41
C LYS A 114 16.17 -3.62 1.63
N ARG A 115 15.80 -3.41 0.37
CA ARG A 115 16.34 -2.31 -0.44
C ARG A 115 16.01 -0.95 0.17
N ARG A 116 14.81 -0.79 0.70
CA ARG A 116 14.40 0.47 1.32
C ARG A 116 15.19 0.75 2.60
N ILE A 117 15.47 -0.30 3.40
CA ILE A 117 16.30 -0.16 4.60
C ILE A 117 17.70 0.33 4.21
N GLU A 118 18.28 -0.25 3.16
CA GLU A 118 19.62 0.14 2.70
C GLU A 118 19.68 1.60 2.26
N LYS A 119 18.59 2.14 1.75
CA LYS A 119 18.53 3.54 1.31
C LYS A 119 18.33 4.53 2.46
N LEU A 120 17.96 4.06 3.65
CA LEU A 120 17.81 4.94 4.80
C LEU A 120 19.17 5.31 5.36
N GLN A 121 19.32 6.56 5.76
CA GLN A 121 20.58 7.07 6.29
C GLN A 121 20.59 7.15 7.80
#